data_4194fb6e323172645145fc5cd60e0400
#
_entry.id   4194fb6e323172645145fc5cd60e0400
#
_cell.length_a   1.000
_cell.length_b   1.000
_cell.length_c   1.000
_cell.angle_alpha   90.00
_cell.angle_beta   90.00
_cell.angle_gamma   90.00
#
_symmetry.space_group_name_H-M   'P 1'
#
loop_
_entity.id
_entity.type
_entity.pdbx_description
1 polymer ?
#
loop_
_entity_poly.entity_id
_entity_poly.type
_entity_poly.pdbx_seq_one_letter_code
_entity_poly.pdbx_strand_id
1 'polypeptide(L)'
;MAKIVEFYGLPGVGKSTIYEDLKGKWKKEFNWIPSHHLYTKKKIFESLSKFLLIVGRIIKDGNFDDVAKKEAGDRFVAQYPEFIDAFWNNILYKQKKSYNGLDLRFERAKYFYITIQKIQLLRESNSKKIALVDEGLIHRISRGLYKSENLIDELNEIKHLLQIMPLPDALVYVETDVQENAKRLAQRKKVISMHKSLSITEIENIIPETQERMENITKILENKGIPILRVDAKLHIETNVIKIKSFVEGLKSI
;
A
#
# COMPACT_ATOMS: atom_id res chain seq x y z
N MET A 1 -12.73 12.73 -7.16
CA MET A 1 -11.62 11.94 -6.56
C MET A 1 -11.37 10.70 -7.40
N ALA A 2 -10.11 10.29 -7.59
CA ALA A 2 -9.83 8.99 -8.19
C ALA A 2 -10.21 7.87 -7.23
N LYS A 3 -10.82 6.78 -7.75
CA LYS A 3 -10.93 5.52 -7.01
C LYS A 3 -9.57 4.88 -6.87
N ILE A 4 -9.33 4.21 -5.76
CA ILE A 4 -8.05 3.57 -5.44
C ILE A 4 -8.25 2.06 -5.34
N VAL A 5 -7.52 1.31 -6.17
CA VAL A 5 -7.40 -0.15 -6.05
C VAL A 5 -5.99 -0.47 -5.57
N GLU A 6 -5.88 -1.07 -4.40
CA GLU A 6 -4.61 -1.42 -3.78
C GLU A 6 -4.25 -2.88 -4.04
N PHE A 7 -2.99 -3.14 -4.43
CA PHE A 7 -2.43 -4.47 -4.48
C PHE A 7 -1.94 -4.88 -3.09
N TYR A 8 -2.38 -6.03 -2.64
CA TYR A 8 -2.17 -6.54 -1.31
C TYR A 8 -1.68 -8.00 -1.32
N GLY A 9 -0.93 -8.41 -0.32
CA GLY A 9 -0.40 -9.77 -0.19
C GLY A 9 1.00 -9.80 0.40
N LEU A 10 1.52 -10.98 0.67
CA LEU A 10 2.82 -11.21 1.29
C LEU A 10 3.99 -10.60 0.49
N PRO A 11 5.10 -10.25 1.16
CA PRO A 11 6.36 -10.00 0.46
C PRO A 11 6.77 -11.22 -0.38
N GLY A 12 7.30 -10.98 -1.58
CA GLY A 12 7.76 -12.06 -2.45
C GLY A 12 6.67 -12.82 -3.22
N VAL A 13 5.38 -12.60 -2.92
CA VAL A 13 4.26 -13.29 -3.57
C VAL A 13 4.13 -13.01 -5.08
N GLY A 14 4.73 -11.94 -5.60
CA GLY A 14 4.69 -11.58 -7.02
C GLY A 14 3.85 -10.35 -7.37
N LYS A 15 3.33 -9.60 -6.37
CA LYS A 15 2.55 -8.36 -6.59
C LYS A 15 3.18 -7.39 -7.57
N SER A 16 4.42 -6.99 -7.29
CA SER A 16 5.13 -5.99 -8.11
C SER A 16 5.39 -6.50 -9.52
N THR A 17 5.57 -7.81 -9.73
CA THR A 17 5.74 -8.39 -11.05
C THR A 17 4.46 -8.27 -11.88
N ILE A 18 3.30 -8.60 -11.27
CA ILE A 18 1.98 -8.44 -11.89
C ILE A 18 1.68 -6.96 -12.16
N TYR A 19 1.98 -6.09 -11.18
CA TYR A 19 1.77 -4.65 -11.30
C TYR A 19 2.60 -4.01 -12.42
N GLU A 20 3.88 -4.37 -12.55
CA GLU A 20 4.75 -3.85 -13.61
C GLU A 20 4.30 -4.36 -15.00
N ASP A 21 3.82 -5.60 -15.12
CA ASP A 21 3.24 -6.10 -16.38
C ASP A 21 1.97 -5.33 -16.77
N LEU A 22 1.06 -5.09 -15.80
CA LEU A 22 -0.12 -4.22 -16.01
C LEU A 22 0.28 -2.82 -16.45
N LYS A 23 1.27 -2.23 -15.78
CA LYS A 23 1.79 -0.90 -16.07
C LYS A 23 2.40 -0.83 -17.48
N GLY A 24 3.17 -1.85 -17.89
CA GLY A 24 3.75 -1.94 -19.23
C GLY A 24 2.70 -2.06 -20.35
N LYS A 25 1.58 -2.68 -20.06
CA LYS A 25 0.44 -2.86 -20.98
C LYS A 25 -0.62 -1.75 -20.89
N TRP A 26 -0.41 -0.73 -20.05
CA TRP A 26 -1.37 0.35 -19.86
C TRP A 26 -1.50 1.23 -21.10
N LYS A 27 -2.74 1.61 -21.43
CA LYS A 27 -3.07 2.52 -22.51
C LYS A 27 -3.95 3.66 -21.99
N LYS A 28 -3.84 4.82 -22.64
CA LYS A 28 -4.51 6.05 -22.20
C LYS A 28 -6.06 5.94 -22.23
N GLU A 29 -6.62 5.11 -23.09
CA GLU A 29 -8.06 4.86 -23.22
C GLU A 29 -8.67 4.05 -22.07
N PHE A 30 -7.87 3.31 -21.29
CA PHE A 30 -8.38 2.52 -20.17
C PHE A 30 -9.01 3.41 -19.09
N ASN A 31 -10.04 2.90 -18.42
CA ASN A 31 -10.68 3.57 -17.28
C ASN A 31 -9.84 3.51 -15.98
N TRP A 32 -8.72 2.82 -16.02
CA TRP A 32 -7.74 2.73 -14.92
C TRP A 32 -6.38 3.30 -15.32
N ILE A 33 -5.56 3.58 -14.32
CA ILE A 33 -4.25 4.21 -14.51
C ILE A 33 -3.28 3.77 -13.41
N PRO A 34 -2.02 3.43 -13.73
CA PRO A 34 -0.99 3.26 -12.72
C PRO A 34 -0.83 4.54 -11.90
N SER A 35 -0.84 4.43 -10.58
CA SER A 35 -0.92 5.59 -9.68
C SER A 35 0.13 6.67 -9.92
N HIS A 36 1.35 6.29 -10.32
CA HIS A 36 2.44 7.25 -10.58
C HIS A 36 2.13 8.27 -11.69
N HIS A 37 1.22 7.97 -12.61
CA HIS A 37 0.80 8.92 -13.62
C HIS A 37 -0.10 10.05 -13.08
N LEU A 38 -0.69 9.88 -11.90
CA LEU A 38 -1.59 10.87 -11.29
C LEU A 38 -0.87 11.89 -10.40
N TYR A 39 0.30 11.55 -9.88
CA TYR A 39 1.10 12.47 -9.04
C TYR A 39 2.42 12.92 -9.67
N THR A 40 2.53 12.83 -11.02
CA THR A 40 3.66 13.43 -11.75
C THR A 40 3.44 14.93 -11.98
N LYS A 41 4.54 15.68 -12.16
CA LYS A 41 4.58 17.15 -12.32
C LYS A 41 3.45 17.75 -13.18
N LYS A 42 3.13 17.09 -14.30
CA LYS A 42 2.19 17.61 -15.30
C LYS A 42 0.75 17.78 -14.80
N LYS A 43 0.31 17.00 -13.78
CA LYS A 43 -1.07 17.05 -13.27
C LYS A 43 -1.26 17.89 -12.01
N ILE A 44 -0.19 18.16 -11.28
CA ILE A 44 -0.22 19.04 -10.10
C ILE A 44 -0.42 20.51 -10.54
N PHE A 45 -0.02 20.86 -11.77
CA PHE A 45 -0.14 22.20 -12.36
C PHE A 45 -1.54 22.57 -12.87
N GLU A 46 -2.53 21.69 -12.85
CA GLU A 46 -3.86 21.99 -13.40
C GLU A 46 -4.71 22.97 -12.56
N SER A 47 -4.19 23.45 -11.41
CA SER A 47 -4.83 24.49 -10.61
C SER A 47 -3.92 25.72 -10.47
N LEU A 48 -4.29 26.82 -11.14
CA LEU A 48 -3.51 28.07 -11.17
C LEU A 48 -3.28 28.69 -9.77
N SER A 49 -4.24 28.55 -8.86
CA SER A 49 -4.13 29.05 -7.49
C SER A 49 -3.16 28.26 -6.62
N LYS A 50 -3.09 26.93 -6.82
CA LYS A 50 -2.09 26.07 -6.18
C LYS A 50 -0.70 26.31 -6.77
N PHE A 51 -0.61 26.64 -8.06
CA PHE A 51 0.64 26.95 -8.74
C PHE A 51 1.38 28.15 -8.13
N LEU A 52 0.69 29.26 -7.88
CA LEU A 52 1.31 30.48 -7.32
C LEU A 52 1.82 30.27 -5.87
N LEU A 53 1.08 29.52 -5.05
CA LEU A 53 1.51 29.17 -3.69
C LEU A 53 2.74 28.24 -3.69
N ILE A 54 2.80 27.31 -4.64
CA ILE A 54 3.89 26.35 -4.78
C ILE A 54 5.14 27.04 -5.33
N VAL A 55 5.02 27.94 -6.31
CA VAL A 55 6.16 28.70 -6.86
C VAL A 55 6.86 29.53 -5.78
N GLY A 56 6.11 30.18 -4.89
CA GLY A 56 6.69 30.94 -3.77
C GLY A 56 7.51 30.05 -2.81
N ARG A 57 7.13 28.77 -2.64
CA ARG A 57 7.84 27.82 -1.77
C ARG A 57 8.99 27.10 -2.49
N ILE A 58 8.90 26.84 -3.80
CA ILE A 58 10.00 26.28 -4.60
C ILE A 58 11.23 27.17 -4.55
N ILE A 59 11.04 28.48 -4.63
CA ILE A 59 12.11 29.47 -4.54
C ILE A 59 12.83 29.36 -3.18
N LYS A 60 12.12 28.93 -2.14
CA LYS A 60 12.65 28.82 -0.77
C LYS A 60 13.21 27.42 -0.44
N ASP A 61 12.57 26.34 -0.90
CA ASP A 61 12.80 24.97 -0.40
C ASP A 61 13.29 23.96 -1.49
N GLY A 62 13.50 24.38 -2.76
CA GLY A 62 14.10 23.55 -3.80
C GLY A 62 13.10 22.81 -4.70
N ASN A 63 13.01 21.49 -4.70
CA ASN A 63 12.32 20.71 -5.72
C ASN A 63 10.78 20.71 -5.57
N PHE A 64 10.06 21.08 -6.63
CA PHE A 64 8.60 21.16 -6.72
C PHE A 64 7.89 19.85 -6.27
N ASP A 65 8.37 18.69 -6.70
CA ASP A 65 7.74 17.40 -6.39
C ASP A 65 7.77 17.11 -4.89
N ASP A 66 8.82 17.53 -4.19
CA ASP A 66 8.99 17.29 -2.77
C ASP A 66 8.11 18.21 -1.94
N VAL A 67 7.95 19.47 -2.36
CA VAL A 67 7.04 20.44 -1.70
C VAL A 67 5.59 19.98 -1.82
N ALA A 68 5.14 19.62 -3.03
CA ALA A 68 3.77 19.16 -3.27
C ALA A 68 3.43 17.87 -2.51
N LYS A 69 4.39 16.93 -2.42
CA LYS A 69 4.24 15.71 -1.63
C LYS A 69 4.17 16.01 -0.14
N LYS A 70 5.06 16.86 0.37
CA LYS A 70 5.05 17.29 1.78
C LYS A 70 3.70 17.89 2.16
N GLU A 71 3.22 18.86 1.38
CA GLU A 71 1.91 19.47 1.63
C GLU A 71 0.75 18.48 1.57
N ALA A 72 0.79 17.50 0.66
CA ALA A 72 -0.20 16.44 0.64
C ALA A 72 -0.13 15.58 1.91
N GLY A 73 1.06 15.28 2.41
CA GLY A 73 1.24 14.61 3.69
C GLY A 73 0.66 15.39 4.85
N ASP A 74 0.93 16.69 4.92
CA ASP A 74 0.43 17.58 5.97
C ASP A 74 -1.12 17.64 5.96
N ARG A 75 -1.73 17.72 4.76
CA ARG A 75 -3.20 17.67 4.64
C ARG A 75 -3.78 16.32 5.04
N PHE A 76 -3.10 15.20 4.71
CA PHE A 76 -3.53 13.89 5.17
C PHE A 76 -3.53 13.80 6.70
N VAL A 77 -2.45 14.26 7.35
CA VAL A 77 -2.33 14.29 8.81
C VAL A 77 -3.47 15.11 9.43
N ALA A 78 -3.75 16.29 8.88
CA ALA A 78 -4.84 17.13 9.35
C ALA A 78 -6.24 16.52 9.16
N GLN A 79 -6.42 15.72 8.10
CA GLN A 79 -7.70 15.08 7.78
C GLN A 79 -7.96 13.80 8.59
N TYR A 80 -6.91 13.08 8.98
CA TYR A 80 -6.99 11.78 9.66
C TYR A 80 -6.16 11.74 10.96
N PRO A 81 -6.34 12.70 11.90
CA PRO A 81 -5.48 12.80 13.08
C PRO A 81 -5.54 11.56 13.96
N GLU A 82 -6.73 10.99 14.19
CA GLU A 82 -6.91 9.78 15.01
C GLU A 82 -6.13 8.59 14.43
N PHE A 83 -6.16 8.39 13.12
CA PHE A 83 -5.40 7.35 12.45
C PHE A 83 -3.88 7.57 12.58
N ILE A 84 -3.43 8.80 12.44
CA ILE A 84 -2.02 9.17 12.59
C ILE A 84 -1.55 8.91 14.02
N ASP A 85 -2.33 9.30 15.03
CA ASP A 85 -2.00 9.08 16.44
C ASP A 85 -1.95 7.59 16.78
N ALA A 86 -2.92 6.81 16.30
CA ALA A 86 -2.93 5.35 16.47
C ALA A 86 -1.70 4.69 15.82
N PHE A 87 -1.31 5.15 14.62
CA PHE A 87 -0.12 4.65 13.92
C PHE A 87 1.17 4.99 14.69
N TRP A 88 1.32 6.22 15.18
CA TRP A 88 2.49 6.63 15.97
C TRP A 88 2.58 5.88 17.30
N ASN A 89 1.47 5.76 18.00
CA ASN A 89 1.41 4.99 19.26
C ASN A 89 1.85 3.54 19.03
N ASN A 90 1.42 2.93 17.92
CA ASN A 90 1.86 1.60 17.57
C ASN A 90 3.37 1.53 17.32
N ILE A 91 3.93 2.40 16.47
CA ILE A 91 5.38 2.39 16.15
C ILE A 91 6.23 2.67 17.38
N LEU A 92 5.86 3.65 18.20
CA LEU A 92 6.72 4.13 19.29
C LEU A 92 6.68 3.21 20.51
N TYR A 93 5.52 2.68 20.85
CA TYR A 93 5.31 2.02 22.14
C TYR A 93 5.04 0.51 22.04
N LYS A 94 4.40 0.05 20.98
CA LYS A 94 3.99 -1.36 20.88
C LYS A 94 4.94 -2.22 20.05
N GLN A 95 5.64 -1.66 19.07
CA GLN A 95 6.56 -2.44 18.25
C GLN A 95 7.86 -2.79 18.96
N LYS A 96 8.37 -3.99 18.70
CA LYS A 96 9.72 -4.36 19.12
C LYS A 96 10.73 -3.39 18.51
N LYS A 97 11.56 -2.78 19.36
CA LYS A 97 12.57 -1.80 18.96
C LYS A 97 13.62 -2.39 18.01
N SER A 98 13.86 -3.70 18.11
CA SER A 98 14.90 -4.37 17.34
C SER A 98 14.36 -5.67 16.73
N TYR A 99 14.66 -5.88 15.47
CA TYR A 99 14.49 -7.14 14.77
C TYR A 99 15.87 -7.54 14.23
N ASN A 100 16.44 -8.65 14.72
CA ASN A 100 17.81 -9.05 14.41
C ASN A 100 18.85 -7.92 14.63
N GLY A 101 18.72 -7.16 15.71
CA GLY A 101 19.60 -6.04 16.03
C GLY A 101 19.31 -4.73 15.28
N LEU A 102 18.29 -4.70 14.41
CA LEU A 102 17.93 -3.52 13.63
C LEU A 102 16.67 -2.84 14.19
N ASP A 103 16.73 -1.54 14.44
CA ASP A 103 15.53 -0.74 14.72
C ASP A 103 14.86 -0.32 13.41
N LEU A 104 13.74 -0.96 13.10
CA LEU A 104 12.98 -0.72 11.85
C LEU A 104 11.92 0.38 11.99
N ARG A 105 11.77 1.04 13.15
CA ARG A 105 10.72 2.05 13.36
C ARG A 105 10.86 3.23 12.42
N PHE A 106 12.07 3.74 12.21
CA PHE A 106 12.31 4.84 11.26
C PHE A 106 12.04 4.45 9.81
N GLU A 107 12.40 3.23 9.41
CA GLU A 107 12.10 2.71 8.08
C GLU A 107 10.59 2.64 7.85
N ARG A 108 9.85 2.12 8.82
CA ARG A 108 8.38 2.02 8.79
C ARG A 108 7.71 3.39 8.73
N ALA A 109 8.16 4.32 9.58
CA ALA A 109 7.70 5.70 9.59
C ALA A 109 7.92 6.40 8.24
N LYS A 110 9.12 6.24 7.65
CA LYS A 110 9.45 6.77 6.32
C LYS A 110 8.52 6.25 5.24
N TYR A 111 8.34 4.93 5.16
CA TYR A 111 7.48 4.35 4.14
C TYR A 111 6.00 4.67 4.36
N PHE A 112 5.56 4.77 5.60
CA PHE A 112 4.21 5.23 5.91
C PHE A 112 4.01 6.66 5.44
N TYR A 113 4.91 7.59 5.77
CA TYR A 113 4.83 8.99 5.35
C TYR A 113 4.80 9.14 3.83
N ILE A 114 5.65 8.40 3.10
CA ILE A 114 5.61 8.38 1.63
C ILE A 114 4.25 7.85 1.11
N THR A 115 3.66 6.88 1.79
CA THR A 115 2.38 6.29 1.37
C THR A 115 1.23 7.27 1.58
N ILE A 116 1.14 7.95 2.74
CA ILE A 116 0.08 8.94 2.99
C ILE A 116 0.14 10.12 2.01
N GLN A 117 1.33 10.59 1.65
CA GLN A 117 1.52 11.60 0.62
C GLN A 117 0.92 11.18 -0.72
N LYS A 118 1.23 9.96 -1.17
CA LYS A 118 0.72 9.39 -2.43
C LYS A 118 -0.80 9.24 -2.40
N ILE A 119 -1.34 8.67 -1.33
CA ILE A 119 -2.79 8.45 -1.18
C ILE A 119 -3.54 9.78 -1.18
N GLN A 120 -3.03 10.81 -0.49
CA GLN A 120 -3.65 12.12 -0.50
C GLN A 120 -3.66 12.75 -1.90
N LEU A 121 -2.54 12.70 -2.62
CA LEU A 121 -2.46 13.20 -4.00
C LEU A 121 -3.45 12.47 -4.94
N LEU A 122 -3.61 11.15 -4.79
CA LEU A 122 -4.58 10.39 -5.56
C LEU A 122 -6.02 10.81 -5.22
N ARG A 123 -6.34 10.98 -3.94
CA ARG A 123 -7.65 11.41 -3.47
C ARG A 123 -8.01 12.82 -3.93
N GLU A 124 -7.05 13.72 -3.96
CA GLU A 124 -7.21 15.10 -4.44
C GLU A 124 -7.22 15.22 -5.97
N SER A 125 -6.85 14.16 -6.69
CA SER A 125 -6.82 14.21 -8.14
C SER A 125 -8.24 14.32 -8.71
N ASN A 126 -8.41 15.15 -9.76
CA ASN A 126 -9.68 15.29 -10.50
C ASN A 126 -9.88 14.14 -11.52
N SER A 127 -9.07 13.09 -11.43
CA SER A 127 -9.18 11.95 -12.34
C SER A 127 -10.44 11.15 -12.07
N LYS A 128 -11.17 10.82 -13.12
CA LYS A 128 -12.28 9.85 -13.08
C LYS A 128 -11.79 8.40 -13.23
N LYS A 129 -10.49 8.21 -13.44
CA LYS A 129 -9.89 6.88 -13.62
C LYS A 129 -9.63 6.22 -12.28
N ILE A 130 -9.61 4.91 -12.29
CA ILE A 130 -9.24 4.08 -11.14
C ILE A 130 -7.71 4.04 -11.03
N ALA A 131 -7.17 4.48 -9.90
CA ALA A 131 -5.74 4.46 -9.62
C ALA A 131 -5.32 3.09 -9.07
N LEU A 132 -4.42 2.40 -9.78
CA LEU A 132 -3.80 1.16 -9.28
C LEU A 132 -2.58 1.51 -8.43
N VAL A 133 -2.53 1.00 -7.20
CA VAL A 133 -1.47 1.26 -6.21
C VAL A 133 -0.80 -0.06 -5.83
N ASP A 134 0.50 -0.20 -6.07
CA ASP A 134 1.26 -1.43 -5.76
C ASP A 134 1.30 -1.70 -4.25
N GLU A 135 1.58 -0.70 -3.43
CA GLU A 135 1.59 -0.80 -1.96
C GLU A 135 0.93 0.43 -1.36
N GLY A 136 -0.28 0.29 -0.81
CA GLY A 136 -1.03 1.37 -0.18
C GLY A 136 -1.09 1.25 1.34
N LEU A 137 -2.13 1.81 1.94
CA LEU A 137 -2.27 1.88 3.40
C LEU A 137 -2.56 0.52 4.02
N ILE A 138 -3.40 -0.32 3.39
CA ILE A 138 -3.69 -1.68 3.90
C ILE A 138 -2.40 -2.49 4.00
N HIS A 139 -1.54 -2.38 2.98
CA HIS A 139 -0.24 -3.05 3.01
C HIS A 139 0.65 -2.53 4.15
N ARG A 140 0.61 -1.22 4.44
CA ARG A 140 1.42 -0.62 5.53
C ARG A 140 0.95 -1.07 6.90
N ILE A 141 -0.35 -1.07 7.16
CA ILE A 141 -0.88 -1.54 8.44
C ILE A 141 -0.66 -3.03 8.66
N SER A 142 -0.84 -3.87 7.65
CA SER A 142 -0.66 -5.31 7.78
C SER A 142 0.78 -5.75 8.09
N ARG A 143 1.77 -4.97 7.63
CA ARG A 143 3.20 -5.29 7.82
C ARG A 143 3.86 -4.51 8.94
N GLY A 144 3.33 -3.37 9.27
CA GLY A 144 3.97 -2.39 10.15
C GLY A 144 3.38 -2.32 11.53
N LEU A 145 2.17 -2.81 11.71
CA LEU A 145 1.48 -2.68 12.96
C LEU A 145 1.71 -3.89 13.85
N TYR A 146 1.53 -3.59 15.09
CA TYR A 146 1.61 -4.38 16.29
C TYR A 146 1.43 -5.89 16.07
N LYS A 147 2.38 -6.64 16.58
CA LYS A 147 2.24 -8.05 16.86
C LYS A 147 1.96 -8.20 18.35
N SER A 148 0.71 -8.43 18.72
CA SER A 148 0.34 -8.80 20.06
C SER A 148 0.74 -10.26 20.34
N GLU A 149 1.06 -10.57 21.57
CA GLU A 149 1.12 -11.97 22.01
C GLU A 149 -0.30 -12.58 22.09
N ASN A 150 -1.34 -11.72 22.11
CA ASN A 150 -2.73 -12.09 22.08
C ASN A 150 -3.35 -11.73 20.72
N LEU A 151 -3.76 -12.73 19.96
CA LEU A 151 -4.38 -12.57 18.65
C LEU A 151 -5.68 -11.73 18.70
N ILE A 152 -6.44 -11.82 19.80
CA ILE A 152 -7.70 -11.07 19.96
C ILE A 152 -7.42 -9.57 20.04
N ASP A 153 -6.40 -9.17 20.80
CA ASP A 153 -6.00 -7.77 20.95
C ASP A 153 -5.50 -7.22 19.60
N GLU A 154 -4.72 -8.02 18.88
CA GLU A 154 -4.26 -7.66 17.54
C GLU A 154 -5.42 -7.44 16.58
N LEU A 155 -6.40 -8.34 16.54
CA LEU A 155 -7.57 -8.23 15.68
C LEU A 155 -8.44 -7.02 16.05
N ASN A 156 -8.60 -6.71 17.33
CA ASN A 156 -9.35 -5.54 17.78
C ASN A 156 -8.65 -4.24 17.35
N GLU A 157 -7.33 -4.18 17.44
CA GLU A 157 -6.57 -3.03 16.98
C GLU A 157 -6.64 -2.86 15.46
N ILE A 158 -6.52 -3.94 14.71
CA ILE A 158 -6.71 -3.92 13.25
C ILE A 158 -8.12 -3.41 12.90
N LYS A 159 -9.16 -3.91 13.55
CA LYS A 159 -10.53 -3.45 13.34
C LYS A 159 -10.68 -1.95 13.61
N HIS A 160 -10.12 -1.47 14.72
CA HIS A 160 -10.13 -0.04 15.06
C HIS A 160 -9.43 0.79 13.98
N LEU A 161 -8.23 0.43 13.56
CA LEU A 161 -7.51 1.13 12.51
C LEU A 161 -8.27 1.16 11.18
N LEU A 162 -8.90 0.05 10.79
CA LEU A 162 -9.74 -0.04 9.59
C LEU A 162 -11.06 0.77 9.69
N GLN A 163 -11.42 1.25 10.88
CA GLN A 163 -12.55 2.18 11.07
C GLN A 163 -12.17 3.64 10.87
N ILE A 164 -10.96 4.02 11.31
CA ILE A 164 -10.52 5.43 11.34
C ILE A 164 -9.62 5.83 10.16
N MET A 165 -9.13 4.85 9.37
CA MET A 165 -8.30 5.13 8.20
C MET A 165 -9.11 5.28 6.91
N PRO A 166 -8.59 6.02 5.91
CA PRO A 166 -9.19 6.03 4.58
C PRO A 166 -8.96 4.69 3.87
N LEU A 167 -10.03 3.93 3.65
CA LEU A 167 -9.98 2.64 2.97
C LEU A 167 -9.84 2.80 1.45
N PRO A 168 -9.22 1.84 0.73
CA PRO A 168 -9.26 1.78 -0.72
C PRO A 168 -10.68 1.43 -1.20
N ASP A 169 -10.97 1.73 -2.46
CA ASP A 169 -12.26 1.41 -3.08
C ASP A 169 -12.37 -0.07 -3.48
N ALA A 170 -11.23 -0.75 -3.68
CA ALA A 170 -11.16 -2.19 -3.89
C ALA A 170 -9.74 -2.71 -3.63
N LEU A 171 -9.61 -4.02 -3.53
CA LEU A 171 -8.35 -4.71 -3.27
C LEU A 171 -8.08 -5.79 -4.33
N VAL A 172 -6.83 -5.92 -4.75
CA VAL A 172 -6.30 -7.09 -5.46
C VAL A 172 -5.41 -7.86 -4.49
N TYR A 173 -5.94 -8.94 -3.92
CA TYR A 173 -5.21 -9.78 -2.98
C TYR A 173 -4.46 -10.88 -3.74
N VAL A 174 -3.14 -10.76 -3.77
CA VAL A 174 -2.24 -11.71 -4.45
C VAL A 174 -1.73 -12.71 -3.43
N GLU A 175 -1.98 -13.99 -3.69
CA GLU A 175 -1.66 -15.11 -2.80
C GLU A 175 -0.86 -16.19 -3.51
N THR A 176 -0.16 -17.01 -2.73
CA THR A 176 0.51 -18.25 -3.16
C THR A 176 0.70 -19.14 -1.94
N ASP A 177 1.11 -20.39 -2.11
CA ASP A 177 1.43 -21.25 -0.97
C ASP A 177 2.72 -20.81 -0.25
N VAL A 178 2.85 -21.27 1.00
CA VAL A 178 3.96 -20.92 1.90
C VAL A 178 5.32 -21.29 1.30
N GLN A 179 5.43 -22.51 0.74
CA GLN A 179 6.68 -23.04 0.22
C GLN A 179 7.16 -22.22 -0.98
N GLU A 180 6.27 -21.95 -1.93
CA GLU A 180 6.59 -21.13 -3.11
C GLU A 180 6.94 -19.70 -2.70
N ASN A 181 6.24 -19.12 -1.71
CA ASN A 181 6.56 -17.79 -1.21
C ASN A 181 7.95 -17.75 -0.56
N ALA A 182 8.28 -18.70 0.30
CA ALA A 182 9.58 -18.79 0.96
C ALA A 182 10.72 -18.93 -0.06
N LYS A 183 10.54 -19.80 -1.06
CA LYS A 183 11.49 -19.97 -2.17
C LYS A 183 11.73 -18.69 -2.92
N ARG A 184 10.66 -17.95 -3.30
CA ARG A 184 10.77 -16.67 -3.98
C ARG A 184 11.46 -15.61 -3.13
N LEU A 185 11.18 -15.58 -1.81
CA LEU A 185 11.85 -14.67 -0.89
C LEU A 185 13.35 -14.96 -0.78
N ALA A 186 13.74 -16.22 -0.68
CA ALA A 186 15.14 -16.64 -0.60
C ALA A 186 15.92 -16.30 -1.89
N GLN A 187 15.28 -16.38 -3.05
CA GLN A 187 15.90 -16.08 -4.35
C GLN A 187 15.96 -14.58 -4.69
N ARG A 188 15.38 -13.71 -3.84
CA ARG A 188 15.25 -12.29 -4.14
C ARG A 188 16.59 -11.58 -4.09
N LYS A 189 17.00 -10.92 -5.19
CA LYS A 189 18.25 -10.12 -5.26
C LYS A 189 18.30 -9.00 -4.23
N LYS A 190 17.15 -8.39 -3.90
CA LYS A 190 17.02 -7.34 -2.91
C LYS A 190 16.28 -7.88 -1.69
N VAL A 191 17.04 -8.38 -0.74
CA VAL A 191 16.50 -8.95 0.50
C VAL A 191 15.88 -7.85 1.35
N ILE A 192 14.66 -8.08 1.85
CA ILE A 192 13.99 -7.18 2.80
C ILE A 192 14.75 -7.27 4.13
N SER A 193 14.94 -6.12 4.80
CA SER A 193 15.70 -6.01 6.06
C SER A 193 15.28 -7.05 7.12
N MET A 194 13.97 -7.38 7.18
CA MET A 194 13.43 -8.40 8.10
C MET A 194 13.85 -9.84 7.79
N HIS A 195 14.18 -10.16 6.54
CA HIS A 195 14.55 -11.51 6.10
C HIS A 195 16.04 -11.64 5.85
N LYS A 196 16.79 -10.60 6.13
CA LYS A 196 18.24 -10.58 5.97
C LYS A 196 18.84 -11.53 7.01
N SER A 197 19.54 -12.56 6.56
CA SER A 197 20.12 -13.62 7.39
C SER A 197 19.17 -14.75 7.86
N LEU A 198 17.91 -14.80 7.42
CA LEU A 198 17.05 -15.94 7.71
C LEU A 198 17.25 -17.06 6.68
N SER A 199 17.27 -18.31 7.16
CA SER A 199 17.21 -19.51 6.35
C SER A 199 15.81 -19.66 5.72
N ILE A 200 15.69 -20.49 4.67
CA ILE A 200 14.39 -20.80 4.04
C ILE A 200 13.40 -21.35 5.06
N THR A 201 13.84 -22.25 5.94
CA THR A 201 13.01 -22.85 7.00
C THR A 201 12.49 -21.81 8.00
N GLU A 202 13.34 -20.86 8.39
CA GLU A 202 12.91 -19.76 9.28
C GLU A 202 11.88 -18.84 8.59
N ILE A 203 12.04 -18.60 7.28
CA ILE A 203 11.07 -17.85 6.48
C ILE A 203 9.74 -18.61 6.39
N GLU A 204 9.77 -19.92 6.12
CA GLU A 204 8.58 -20.80 6.06
C GLU A 204 7.79 -20.78 7.37
N ASN A 205 8.47 -20.71 8.51
CA ASN A 205 7.83 -20.65 9.82
C ASN A 205 7.15 -19.29 10.12
N ILE A 206 7.61 -18.20 9.52
CA ILE A 206 7.06 -16.85 9.75
C ILE A 206 5.89 -16.53 8.81
N ILE A 207 5.88 -17.10 7.60
CA ILE A 207 4.88 -16.81 6.57
C ILE A 207 3.45 -17.11 7.04
N PRO A 208 3.12 -18.28 7.65
CA PRO A 208 1.74 -18.62 8.00
C PRO A 208 1.07 -17.59 8.90
N GLU A 209 1.75 -17.11 9.92
CA GLU A 209 1.23 -16.09 10.84
C GLU A 209 0.93 -14.77 10.11
N THR A 210 1.85 -14.34 9.23
CA THR A 210 1.64 -13.12 8.46
C THR A 210 0.50 -13.30 7.46
N GLN A 211 0.37 -14.48 6.87
CA GLN A 211 -0.71 -14.81 5.93
C GLN A 211 -2.07 -14.83 6.64
N GLU A 212 -2.16 -15.42 7.82
CA GLU A 212 -3.38 -15.43 8.64
C GLU A 212 -3.83 -14.01 9.00
N ARG A 213 -2.90 -13.13 9.41
CA ARG A 213 -3.19 -11.72 9.66
C ARG A 213 -3.74 -11.03 8.41
N MET A 214 -3.12 -11.25 7.26
CA MET A 214 -3.56 -10.67 5.99
C MET A 214 -4.95 -11.18 5.61
N GLU A 215 -5.24 -12.45 5.81
CA GLU A 215 -6.54 -13.04 5.58
C GLU A 215 -7.62 -12.45 6.50
N ASN A 216 -7.30 -12.23 7.78
CA ASN A 216 -8.21 -11.59 8.72
C ASN A 216 -8.54 -10.15 8.33
N ILE A 217 -7.54 -9.38 7.88
CA ILE A 217 -7.76 -8.03 7.33
C ILE A 217 -8.67 -8.09 6.11
N THR A 218 -8.42 -9.02 5.20
CA THR A 218 -9.22 -9.22 3.99
C THR A 218 -10.68 -9.51 4.33
N LYS A 219 -10.95 -10.43 5.26
CA LYS A 219 -12.30 -10.74 5.73
C LYS A 219 -13.01 -9.53 6.36
N ILE A 220 -12.28 -8.71 7.13
CA ILE A 220 -12.85 -7.49 7.72
C ILE A 220 -13.24 -6.50 6.61
N LEU A 221 -12.42 -6.35 5.57
CA LEU A 221 -12.71 -5.47 4.44
C LEU A 221 -13.88 -5.98 3.60
N GLU A 222 -13.95 -7.30 3.34
CA GLU A 222 -15.10 -7.94 2.68
C GLU A 222 -16.41 -7.66 3.43
N ASN A 223 -16.40 -7.81 4.76
CA ASN A 223 -17.55 -7.52 5.62
C ASN A 223 -17.93 -6.02 5.62
N LYS A 224 -17.01 -5.12 5.28
CA LYS A 224 -17.27 -3.69 5.07
C LYS A 224 -17.76 -3.38 3.65
N GLY A 225 -17.93 -4.38 2.79
CA GLY A 225 -18.38 -4.22 1.41
C GLY A 225 -17.30 -3.77 0.43
N ILE A 226 -16.01 -3.83 0.81
CA ILE A 226 -14.91 -3.53 -0.11
C ILE A 226 -14.75 -4.70 -1.09
N PRO A 227 -14.89 -4.48 -2.41
CA PRO A 227 -14.67 -5.53 -3.40
C PRO A 227 -13.23 -6.04 -3.37
N ILE A 228 -13.05 -7.37 -3.33
CA ILE A 228 -11.73 -8.00 -3.30
C ILE A 228 -11.62 -9.03 -4.41
N LEU A 229 -10.60 -8.87 -5.27
CA LEU A 229 -10.20 -9.89 -6.24
C LEU A 229 -9.05 -10.72 -5.67
N ARG A 230 -9.24 -12.02 -5.52
CA ARG A 230 -8.18 -12.97 -5.16
C ARG A 230 -7.46 -13.47 -6.41
N VAL A 231 -6.14 -13.42 -6.38
CA VAL A 231 -5.24 -13.73 -7.51
C VAL A 231 -4.19 -14.76 -7.07
N ASP A 232 -4.20 -15.94 -7.68
CA ASP A 232 -3.17 -16.94 -7.45
C ASP A 232 -1.90 -16.64 -8.27
N ALA A 233 -0.82 -16.31 -7.59
CA ALA A 233 0.47 -15.97 -8.20
C ALA A 233 1.21 -17.18 -8.82
N LYS A 234 0.67 -18.40 -8.71
CA LYS A 234 1.19 -19.58 -9.44
C LYS A 234 0.68 -19.63 -10.88
N LEU A 235 -0.45 -18.99 -11.14
CA LEU A 235 -0.98 -18.91 -12.50
C LEU A 235 -0.07 -18.05 -13.38
N HIS A 236 -0.15 -18.30 -14.68
CA HIS A 236 0.59 -17.50 -15.66
C HIS A 236 0.25 -16.01 -15.50
N ILE A 237 1.25 -15.16 -15.64
CA ILE A 237 1.12 -13.72 -15.38
C ILE A 237 0.02 -13.08 -16.21
N GLU A 238 -0.12 -13.48 -17.49
CA GLU A 238 -1.15 -12.97 -18.39
C GLU A 238 -2.56 -13.32 -17.93
N THR A 239 -2.78 -14.51 -17.39
CA THR A 239 -4.07 -14.94 -16.83
C THR A 239 -4.46 -14.01 -15.68
N ASN A 240 -3.52 -13.71 -14.78
CA ASN A 240 -3.76 -12.80 -13.67
C ASN A 240 -4.02 -11.37 -14.13
N VAL A 241 -3.27 -10.90 -15.12
CA VAL A 241 -3.44 -9.56 -15.70
C VAL A 241 -4.82 -9.41 -16.34
N ILE A 242 -5.30 -10.42 -17.08
CA ILE A 242 -6.65 -10.41 -17.67
C ILE A 242 -7.72 -10.36 -16.57
N LYS A 243 -7.61 -11.19 -15.53
CA LYS A 243 -8.54 -11.18 -14.39
C LYS A 243 -8.59 -9.81 -13.70
N ILE A 244 -7.42 -9.21 -13.44
CA ILE A 244 -7.34 -7.90 -12.80
C ILE A 244 -7.93 -6.81 -13.68
N LYS A 245 -7.65 -6.81 -14.98
CA LYS A 245 -8.27 -5.85 -15.92
C LYS A 245 -9.79 -5.93 -15.90
N SER A 246 -10.34 -7.14 -16.06
CA SER A 246 -11.80 -7.34 -16.01
C SER A 246 -12.41 -6.89 -14.69
N PHE A 247 -11.75 -7.17 -13.56
CA PHE A 247 -12.20 -6.73 -12.24
C PHE A 247 -12.23 -5.20 -12.13
N VAL A 248 -11.13 -4.54 -12.50
CA VAL A 248 -11.00 -3.08 -12.41
C VAL A 248 -11.97 -2.39 -13.38
N GLU A 249 -12.16 -2.93 -14.58
CA GLU A 249 -13.12 -2.42 -15.56
C GLU A 249 -14.58 -2.59 -15.11
N GLY A 250 -14.85 -3.64 -14.34
CA GLY A 250 -16.16 -3.87 -13.71
C GLY A 250 -16.46 -2.97 -12.51
N LEU A 251 -15.46 -2.34 -11.89
CA LEU A 251 -15.67 -1.36 -10.83
C LEU A 251 -16.27 -0.09 -11.43
N LYS A 252 -17.60 0.08 -11.30
CA LYS A 252 -18.30 1.24 -11.83
C LYS A 252 -17.60 2.54 -11.45
N SER A 253 -17.29 3.36 -12.43
CA SER A 253 -16.94 4.77 -12.20
C SER A 253 -18.16 5.44 -11.56
N ILE A 254 -18.00 6.02 -10.38
CA ILE A 254 -19.03 6.86 -9.77
C ILE A 254 -18.97 8.22 -10.40
#